data_33e8d9fc5d76100ffc2c47f375c5bbc4
#
_entry.id   33e8d9fc5d76100ffc2c47f375c5bbc4
#
_cell.length_a   1.000
_cell.length_b   1.000
_cell.length_c   1.000
_cell.angle_alpha   90.00
_cell.angle_beta   90.00
_cell.angle_gamma   90.00
#
_symmetry.space_group_name_H-M   'P 1'
#
loop_
_entity.id
_entity.type
_entity.pdbx_description
1 polymer ?
#
loop_
_entity_poly.entity_id
_entity_poly.type
_entity_poly.pdbx_seq_one_letter_code
_entity_poly.pdbx_strand_id
1 'polypeptide(L)'
;MVRFSTLAVFAALSSCSAFTINNHAIRQRAQFARLNMATTATPPSTKPLIDDDVVHEPPPLAPLTIWGDDIENIVDIQQKYKATTKYTFPATIECGELGIASDDEDAQLAYITENAMAIKTKMQENGAVVLRGFDLMKNQPGFQKFYSGLGMKVCLDPLHSVSARPTVDGKANSPVYEAVNKESRKNFFIGMHNEFVGTRAPRAAAFVCFKAAETGGEFLIADGRQIFLDLNPDVLDRLYKRNIRYSVMELPFFDFIDNVPEFAQEPLKGVIKGLASAAINAKVDFSVDLRWGEGGYDGARMLQARAPSQPPIVRHPVTGEPTWFCNVHSHSSQLRKDREEIYGAERFEDGASQINKSDMFYGDDGSIDDADLRHMDEVTMKNVQFIKMSEGDVVLLDNYKCLHGRNVFDGTRKHGVAWFEGWEGEEEIKSSLYSEALP
;
A
#
# COMPACT_ATOMS: atom_id res chain seq x y z
N MET A 1 15.02 -46.40 6.76
CA MET A 1 14.10 -45.84 5.73
C MET A 1 12.96 -45.12 6.42
N VAL A 2 13.12 -43.85 6.69
CA VAL A 2 12.13 -43.02 7.41
C VAL A 2 11.18 -42.48 6.34
N ARG A 3 9.93 -42.87 6.38
CA ARG A 3 8.87 -42.27 5.56
C ARG A 3 8.55 -40.89 6.12
N PHE A 4 9.15 -39.86 5.53
CA PHE A 4 8.76 -38.50 5.80
C PHE A 4 7.35 -38.26 5.19
N SER A 5 6.38 -38.01 6.04
CA SER A 5 5.03 -37.70 5.58
C SER A 5 5.05 -36.26 5.05
N THR A 6 4.77 -36.08 3.80
CA THR A 6 4.52 -34.79 3.10
C THR A 6 3.45 -33.94 3.83
N LEU A 7 2.66 -34.58 4.72
CA LEU A 7 1.62 -33.93 5.53
C LEU A 7 2.17 -32.91 6.56
N ALA A 8 3.39 -33.11 7.09
CA ALA A 8 3.92 -32.21 8.14
C ALA A 8 4.30 -30.83 7.61
N VAL A 9 4.79 -30.74 6.36
CA VAL A 9 5.10 -29.46 5.71
C VAL A 9 3.81 -28.71 5.35
N PHE A 10 2.77 -29.43 4.91
CA PHE A 10 1.46 -28.83 4.64
C PHE A 10 0.74 -28.38 5.91
N ALA A 11 0.91 -29.06 7.03
CA ALA A 11 0.30 -28.66 8.31
C ALA A 11 0.96 -27.39 8.86
N ALA A 12 2.28 -27.21 8.72
CA ALA A 12 2.98 -25.99 9.13
C ALA A 12 2.60 -24.77 8.26
N LEU A 13 2.33 -25.00 6.97
CA LEU A 13 1.83 -23.96 6.07
C LEU A 13 0.37 -23.59 6.35
N SER A 14 -0.42 -24.51 6.90
CA SER A 14 -1.83 -24.26 7.26
C SER A 14 -2.01 -23.54 8.60
N SER A 15 -1.04 -23.59 9.49
CA SER A 15 -1.10 -22.93 10.80
C SER A 15 -0.61 -21.47 10.79
N CYS A 16 -0.02 -21.00 9.68
CA CYS A 16 0.28 -19.59 9.48
C CYS A 16 -1.03 -18.83 9.24
N SER A 17 -1.53 -18.11 10.22
CA SER A 17 -2.81 -17.39 10.20
C SER A 17 -2.91 -16.27 9.14
N ALA A 18 -1.83 -15.98 8.41
CA ALA A 18 -1.83 -15.13 7.21
C ALA A 18 -2.37 -15.85 5.95
N PHE A 19 -2.56 -17.20 5.99
CA PHE A 19 -2.97 -18.03 4.86
C PHE A 19 -4.26 -18.81 5.11
N THR A 20 -5.18 -18.27 5.85
CA THR A 20 -6.55 -18.83 5.85
C THR A 20 -7.20 -18.44 4.54
N ILE A 21 -6.97 -19.27 3.52
CA ILE A 21 -7.60 -19.11 2.21
C ILE A 21 -9.07 -19.46 2.37
N ASN A 22 -9.90 -18.47 2.14
CA ASN A 22 -11.32 -18.69 1.95
C ASN A 22 -11.49 -19.49 0.65
N ASN A 23 -11.99 -20.74 0.75
CA ASN A 23 -12.30 -21.61 -0.39
C ASN A 23 -13.19 -20.96 -1.46
N HIS A 24 -13.69 -19.78 -1.21
CA HIS A 24 -14.49 -18.96 -2.11
C HIS A 24 -13.69 -18.45 -3.32
N ALA A 25 -12.43 -18.03 -3.12
CA ALA A 25 -11.58 -17.53 -4.21
C ALA A 25 -11.19 -18.60 -5.24
N ILE A 26 -11.05 -19.87 -4.80
CA ILE A 26 -10.73 -20.97 -5.71
C ILE A 26 -11.95 -21.35 -6.58
N ARG A 27 -13.16 -21.22 -6.05
CA ARG A 27 -14.39 -21.47 -6.83
C ARG A 27 -14.65 -20.38 -7.88
N GLN A 28 -14.26 -19.14 -7.62
CA GLN A 28 -14.39 -18.04 -8.58
C GLN A 28 -13.46 -18.23 -9.80
N ARG A 29 -12.19 -18.66 -9.63
CA ARG A 29 -11.30 -18.94 -10.77
C ARG A 29 -11.84 -20.04 -11.72
N ALA A 30 -12.54 -21.04 -11.21
CA ALA A 30 -13.15 -22.08 -12.04
C ALA A 30 -14.38 -21.58 -12.82
N GLN A 31 -15.04 -20.53 -12.36
CA GLN A 31 -16.18 -19.90 -13.02
C GLN A 31 -15.75 -18.93 -14.14
N PHE A 32 -14.60 -18.24 -13.99
CA PHE A 32 -14.02 -17.33 -14.98
C PHE A 32 -13.68 -17.99 -16.33
N ALA A 33 -13.29 -19.25 -16.32
CA ALA A 33 -12.92 -19.98 -17.54
C ALA A 33 -14.13 -20.36 -18.43
N ARG A 34 -15.36 -20.17 -17.97
CA ARG A 34 -16.59 -20.59 -18.70
C ARG A 34 -17.42 -19.46 -19.29
N LEU A 35 -17.10 -18.19 -19.02
CA LEU A 35 -17.95 -17.04 -19.40
C LEU A 35 -17.52 -16.27 -20.64
N ASN A 36 -16.45 -16.65 -21.32
CA ASN A 36 -15.92 -15.91 -22.48
C ASN A 36 -16.41 -16.44 -23.83
N MET A 37 -17.68 -16.80 -23.99
CA MET A 37 -18.29 -17.00 -25.32
C MET A 37 -19.73 -16.53 -25.32
N ALA A 38 -19.98 -15.28 -25.66
CA ALA A 38 -21.11 -14.82 -26.49
C ALA A 38 -21.16 -13.28 -26.53
N THR A 39 -20.73 -12.68 -27.64
CA THR A 39 -20.98 -11.28 -27.96
C THR A 39 -22.20 -11.17 -28.87
N THR A 40 -23.22 -10.44 -28.40
CA THR A 40 -24.21 -9.81 -29.30
C THR A 40 -24.45 -8.38 -28.81
N ALA A 41 -24.25 -7.42 -29.70
CA ALA A 41 -24.40 -5.98 -29.46
C ALA A 41 -25.87 -5.59 -29.27
N THR A 42 -26.16 -4.83 -28.21
CA THR A 42 -27.45 -4.18 -27.94
C THR A 42 -27.24 -2.66 -27.72
N PRO A 43 -28.19 -1.78 -28.04
CA PRO A 43 -28.03 -0.32 -28.04
C PRO A 43 -27.95 0.29 -26.62
N PRO A 44 -27.48 1.56 -26.47
CA PRO A 44 -27.13 2.13 -25.19
C PRO A 44 -28.35 2.28 -24.30
N SER A 45 -28.38 1.50 -23.22
CA SER A 45 -29.29 1.63 -22.11
C SER A 45 -28.66 2.59 -21.10
N THR A 46 -29.45 3.52 -20.57
CA THR A 46 -29.10 4.30 -19.39
C THR A 46 -28.94 3.35 -18.19
N LYS A 47 -27.73 2.83 -18.01
CA LYS A 47 -27.39 1.96 -16.87
C LYS A 47 -27.27 2.81 -15.59
N PRO A 48 -27.71 2.28 -14.43
CA PRO A 48 -27.40 2.90 -13.13
C PRO A 48 -25.88 2.98 -12.97
N LEU A 49 -25.40 4.08 -12.38
CA LEU A 49 -23.99 4.41 -12.14
C LEU A 49 -23.24 3.40 -11.23
N ILE A 50 -23.93 2.39 -10.72
CA ILE A 50 -23.39 1.34 -9.84
C ILE A 50 -23.85 0.01 -10.41
N ASP A 51 -22.93 -0.76 -10.96
CA ASP A 51 -23.16 -2.12 -11.46
C ASP A 51 -22.51 -3.11 -10.46
N ASP A 52 -23.30 -3.76 -9.64
CA ASP A 52 -22.84 -4.76 -8.66
C ASP A 52 -22.20 -5.99 -9.33
N ASP A 53 -22.33 -6.14 -10.64
CA ASP A 53 -21.82 -7.28 -11.44
C ASP A 53 -20.46 -6.97 -12.12
N VAL A 54 -19.89 -5.76 -11.93
CA VAL A 54 -18.58 -5.42 -12.52
C VAL A 54 -17.47 -6.16 -11.80
N VAL A 55 -16.72 -6.95 -12.55
CA VAL A 55 -15.51 -7.59 -12.09
C VAL A 55 -14.35 -6.61 -12.22
N HIS A 56 -13.75 -6.26 -11.10
CA HIS A 56 -12.59 -5.36 -11.08
C HIS A 56 -11.30 -6.15 -11.29
N GLU A 57 -10.35 -5.54 -12.00
CA GLU A 57 -9.03 -6.12 -12.24
C GLU A 57 -8.08 -5.84 -11.06
N PRO A 58 -7.01 -6.65 -10.89
CA PRO A 58 -5.93 -6.34 -9.96
C PRO A 58 -5.29 -4.99 -10.27
N PRO A 59 -4.65 -4.33 -9.28
CA PRO A 59 -3.85 -3.14 -9.55
C PRO A 59 -2.81 -3.39 -10.64
N PRO A 60 -2.45 -2.37 -11.44
CA PRO A 60 -1.46 -2.52 -12.51
C PRO A 60 -0.09 -2.86 -11.95
N LEU A 61 0.78 -3.41 -12.80
CA LEU A 61 2.20 -3.55 -12.49
C LEU A 61 2.78 -2.17 -12.22
N ALA A 62 3.47 -2.03 -11.10
CA ALA A 62 4.11 -0.77 -10.73
C ALA A 62 5.28 -0.48 -11.66
N PRO A 63 5.33 0.66 -12.31
CA PRO A 63 6.53 1.10 -13.00
C PRO A 63 7.56 1.56 -11.96
N LEU A 64 8.17 0.61 -11.23
CA LEU A 64 9.22 0.89 -10.26
C LEU A 64 10.54 1.17 -10.99
N THR A 65 10.54 2.21 -11.82
CA THR A 65 11.69 2.62 -12.58
C THR A 65 12.58 3.48 -11.69
N ILE A 66 13.88 3.16 -11.65
CA ILE A 66 14.88 4.00 -11.01
C ILE A 66 14.83 5.37 -11.67
N TRP A 67 14.98 6.43 -10.88
CA TRP A 67 15.07 7.77 -11.40
C TRP A 67 16.30 7.91 -12.30
N GLY A 68 16.10 7.94 -13.61
CA GLY A 68 17.14 8.12 -14.61
C GLY A 68 18.19 7.00 -14.61
N ASP A 69 18.10 6.05 -15.54
CA ASP A 69 19.08 4.96 -15.69
C ASP A 69 20.49 5.47 -15.97
N ASP A 70 20.62 6.73 -16.41
CA ASP A 70 21.86 7.45 -16.77
C ASP A 70 22.36 8.39 -15.66
N ILE A 71 21.69 8.46 -14.52
CA ILE A 71 22.09 9.34 -13.42
C ILE A 71 23.11 8.65 -12.53
N GLU A 72 24.35 9.10 -12.63
CA GLU A 72 25.45 8.60 -11.79
C GLU A 72 25.34 9.05 -10.32
N ASN A 73 24.70 10.19 -10.05
CA ASN A 73 24.66 10.80 -8.72
C ASN A 73 23.26 11.34 -8.36
N ILE A 74 22.49 10.54 -7.61
CA ILE A 74 21.16 10.94 -7.11
C ILE A 74 21.21 12.13 -6.16
N VAL A 75 22.33 12.36 -5.49
CA VAL A 75 22.53 13.49 -4.56
C VAL A 75 22.56 14.81 -5.32
N ASP A 76 23.18 14.85 -6.50
CA ASP A 76 23.18 16.08 -7.34
C ASP A 76 21.75 16.42 -7.79
N ILE A 77 20.95 15.41 -8.10
CA ILE A 77 19.53 15.60 -8.43
C ILE A 77 18.77 16.15 -7.22
N GLN A 78 18.96 15.56 -6.04
CA GLN A 78 18.36 16.06 -4.80
C GLN A 78 18.68 17.53 -4.57
N GLN A 79 19.95 17.92 -4.72
CA GLN A 79 20.38 19.31 -4.50
C GLN A 79 19.74 20.29 -5.50
N LYS A 80 19.64 19.91 -6.78
CA LYS A 80 18.98 20.73 -7.79
C LYS A 80 17.51 20.95 -7.48
N TYR A 81 16.77 19.87 -7.17
CA TYR A 81 15.35 19.96 -6.78
C TYR A 81 15.18 20.80 -5.51
N LYS A 82 16.03 20.62 -4.51
CA LYS A 82 16.00 21.37 -3.26
C LYS A 82 16.20 22.89 -3.47
N ALA A 83 17.01 23.26 -4.45
CA ALA A 83 17.28 24.66 -4.77
C ALA A 83 16.14 25.35 -5.53
N THR A 84 15.35 24.59 -6.31
CA THR A 84 14.40 25.15 -7.29
C THR A 84 12.93 24.83 -6.99
N THR A 85 12.65 23.85 -6.15
CA THR A 85 11.30 23.34 -5.97
C THR A 85 10.76 23.56 -4.55
N LYS A 86 9.50 23.99 -4.46
CA LYS A 86 8.73 24.02 -3.20
C LYS A 86 7.40 23.32 -3.45
N TYR A 87 7.10 22.33 -2.64
CA TYR A 87 5.84 21.60 -2.74
C TYR A 87 4.77 22.19 -1.82
N THR A 88 3.56 22.28 -2.31
CA THR A 88 2.35 22.49 -1.50
C THR A 88 1.71 21.11 -1.28
N PHE A 89 1.52 20.73 -0.01
CA PHE A 89 0.99 19.43 0.35
C PHE A 89 0.24 19.46 1.68
N PRO A 90 -0.96 18.85 1.77
CA PRO A 90 -1.86 18.55 0.66
C PRO A 90 -2.58 19.81 0.16
N ALA A 91 -3.28 19.72 -0.97
CA ALA A 91 -4.28 20.72 -1.32
C ALA A 91 -5.59 20.44 -0.57
N THR A 92 -6.42 21.47 -0.35
CA THR A 92 -7.73 21.32 0.27
C THR A 92 -8.81 21.95 -0.59
N ILE A 93 -10.01 21.34 -0.58
CA ILE A 93 -11.23 21.87 -1.19
C ILE A 93 -12.32 21.80 -0.10
N GLU A 94 -12.80 22.96 0.33
CA GLU A 94 -13.85 23.11 1.34
C GLU A 94 -15.18 23.36 0.63
N CYS A 95 -16.20 22.51 0.83
CA CYS A 95 -17.52 22.65 0.21
C CYS A 95 -18.14 24.01 0.51
N GLY A 96 -18.02 24.49 1.76
CA GLY A 96 -18.54 25.79 2.18
C GLY A 96 -17.94 27.00 1.45
N GLU A 97 -16.68 26.91 1.00
CA GLU A 97 -16.01 27.96 0.22
C GLU A 97 -16.51 28.02 -1.23
N LEU A 98 -17.14 26.95 -1.72
CA LEU A 98 -17.70 26.88 -3.06
C LEU A 98 -19.10 27.53 -3.17
N GLY A 99 -19.69 27.92 -2.03
CA GLY A 99 -21.07 28.40 -1.97
C GLY A 99 -22.13 27.30 -2.18
N ILE A 100 -21.75 26.04 -2.04
CA ILE A 100 -22.63 24.88 -2.12
C ILE A 100 -23.08 24.52 -0.71
N ALA A 101 -24.38 24.31 -0.52
CA ALA A 101 -24.92 23.86 0.75
C ALA A 101 -24.40 22.44 1.08
N SER A 102 -24.08 22.20 2.35
CA SER A 102 -23.51 20.92 2.78
C SER A 102 -24.45 19.73 2.58
N ASP A 103 -25.76 19.96 2.53
CA ASP A 103 -26.83 18.97 2.32
C ASP A 103 -27.32 18.88 0.86
N ASP A 104 -26.78 19.70 -0.06
CA ASP A 104 -27.10 19.65 -1.49
C ASP A 104 -26.18 18.67 -2.23
N GLU A 105 -26.46 17.36 -2.08
CA GLU A 105 -25.68 16.28 -2.69
C GLU A 105 -25.62 16.36 -4.21
N ASP A 106 -26.69 16.86 -4.88
CA ASP A 106 -26.75 16.96 -6.32
C ASP A 106 -25.83 18.09 -6.83
N ALA A 107 -25.81 19.25 -6.17
CA ALA A 107 -24.89 20.33 -6.51
C ALA A 107 -23.42 19.94 -6.22
N GLN A 108 -23.18 19.18 -5.16
CA GLN A 108 -21.84 18.64 -4.85
C GLN A 108 -21.36 17.68 -5.94
N LEU A 109 -22.21 16.76 -6.39
CA LEU A 109 -21.88 15.84 -7.48
C LEU A 109 -21.63 16.57 -8.79
N ALA A 110 -22.48 17.57 -9.11
CA ALA A 110 -22.30 18.41 -10.30
C ALA A 110 -20.94 19.11 -10.26
N TYR A 111 -20.60 19.77 -9.15
CA TYR A 111 -19.29 20.42 -8.98
C TYR A 111 -18.13 19.45 -9.18
N ILE A 112 -18.17 18.24 -8.56
CA ILE A 112 -17.13 17.21 -8.67
C ILE A 112 -16.96 16.80 -10.13
N THR A 113 -18.07 16.56 -10.84
CA THR A 113 -18.05 16.09 -12.23
C THR A 113 -17.53 17.17 -13.18
N GLU A 114 -18.00 18.41 -13.04
CA GLU A 114 -17.59 19.55 -13.88
C GLU A 114 -16.11 19.93 -13.63
N ASN A 115 -15.60 19.73 -12.42
CA ASN A 115 -14.22 20.05 -12.04
C ASN A 115 -13.31 18.82 -11.96
N ALA A 116 -13.73 17.68 -12.50
CA ALA A 116 -13.01 16.41 -12.37
C ALA A 116 -11.55 16.50 -12.85
N MET A 117 -11.30 17.15 -13.97
CA MET A 117 -9.94 17.34 -14.48
C MET A 117 -9.10 18.21 -13.53
N ALA A 118 -9.63 19.33 -13.06
CA ALA A 118 -8.92 20.24 -12.15
C ALA A 118 -8.60 19.59 -10.80
N ILE A 119 -9.52 18.77 -10.25
CA ILE A 119 -9.30 18.02 -9.01
C ILE A 119 -8.18 16.99 -9.18
N LYS A 120 -8.20 16.24 -10.28
CA LYS A 120 -7.15 15.25 -10.60
C LYS A 120 -5.79 15.90 -10.86
N THR A 121 -5.75 17.01 -11.58
CA THR A 121 -4.53 17.81 -11.79
C THR A 121 -3.99 18.28 -10.44
N LYS A 122 -4.85 18.82 -9.57
CA LYS A 122 -4.47 19.24 -8.24
C LYS A 122 -3.93 18.08 -7.38
N MET A 123 -4.49 16.87 -7.50
CA MET A 123 -3.94 15.65 -6.86
C MET A 123 -2.52 15.36 -7.39
N GLN A 124 -2.31 15.48 -8.70
CA GLN A 124 -1.00 15.22 -9.31
C GLN A 124 0.05 16.27 -8.92
N GLU A 125 -0.32 17.54 -8.86
CA GLU A 125 0.58 18.62 -8.46
C GLU A 125 0.92 18.58 -6.97
N ASN A 126 -0.07 18.28 -6.12
CA ASN A 126 0.06 18.38 -4.67
C ASN A 126 0.23 17.04 -3.95
N GLY A 127 0.23 15.91 -4.67
CA GLY A 127 0.33 14.56 -4.09
C GLY A 127 -0.96 14.08 -3.40
N ALA A 128 -1.76 14.97 -2.84
CA ALA A 128 -3.05 14.68 -2.25
C ALA A 128 -3.99 15.89 -2.28
N VAL A 129 -5.31 15.61 -2.32
CA VAL A 129 -6.38 16.60 -2.16
C VAL A 129 -7.30 16.15 -1.02
N VAL A 130 -7.51 17.00 -0.04
CA VAL A 130 -8.47 16.80 1.04
C VAL A 130 -9.76 17.51 0.67
N LEU A 131 -10.84 16.76 0.48
CA LEU A 131 -12.18 17.32 0.25
C LEU A 131 -12.95 17.30 1.58
N ARG A 132 -13.49 18.43 2.00
CA ARG A 132 -14.14 18.61 3.29
C ARG A 132 -15.55 19.18 3.18
N GLY A 133 -16.42 18.72 4.10
CA GLY A 133 -17.77 19.25 4.22
C GLY A 133 -18.71 18.85 3.09
N PHE A 134 -18.48 17.72 2.44
CA PHE A 134 -19.34 17.17 1.40
C PHE A 134 -20.24 16.08 1.98
N ASP A 135 -21.50 16.36 2.23
CA ASP A 135 -22.45 15.37 2.78
C ASP A 135 -22.73 14.22 1.83
N LEU A 136 -22.59 14.43 0.52
CA LEU A 136 -22.62 13.40 -0.50
C LEU A 136 -21.80 12.16 -0.10
N MET A 137 -20.62 12.33 0.49
CA MET A 137 -19.68 11.27 0.78
C MET A 137 -19.82 10.65 2.19
N LYS A 138 -20.87 11.01 2.95
CA LYS A 138 -21.14 10.42 4.28
C LYS A 138 -21.58 8.96 4.23
N ASN A 139 -21.90 8.46 3.05
CA ASN A 139 -22.31 7.05 2.84
C ASN A 139 -21.61 6.46 1.63
N GLN A 140 -21.60 5.12 1.58
CA GLN A 140 -20.91 4.40 0.51
C GLN A 140 -21.46 4.70 -0.90
N PRO A 141 -22.79 4.73 -1.16
CA PRO A 141 -23.30 5.09 -2.48
C PRO A 141 -22.89 6.49 -2.94
N GLY A 142 -22.91 7.47 -2.06
CA GLY A 142 -22.45 8.82 -2.38
C GLY A 142 -20.95 8.89 -2.64
N PHE A 143 -20.15 8.16 -1.87
CA PHE A 143 -18.71 8.02 -2.13
C PHE A 143 -18.43 7.34 -3.48
N GLN A 144 -19.24 6.36 -3.88
CA GLN A 144 -19.15 5.75 -5.21
C GLN A 144 -19.49 6.74 -6.34
N LYS A 145 -20.54 7.57 -6.15
CA LYS A 145 -20.85 8.66 -7.10
C LYS A 145 -19.69 9.66 -7.24
N PHE A 146 -19.05 10.00 -6.12
CA PHE A 146 -17.88 10.89 -6.09
C PHE A 146 -16.76 10.41 -7.00
N TYR A 147 -16.22 9.21 -6.78
CA TYR A 147 -15.08 8.75 -7.59
C TYR A 147 -15.49 8.40 -9.03
N SER A 148 -16.74 8.00 -9.27
CA SER A 148 -17.27 7.82 -10.62
C SER A 148 -17.42 9.17 -11.34
N GLY A 149 -17.88 10.22 -10.66
CA GLY A 149 -17.95 11.58 -11.20
C GLY A 149 -16.57 12.16 -11.55
N LEU A 150 -15.52 11.73 -10.85
CA LEU A 150 -14.13 12.04 -11.20
C LEU A 150 -13.60 11.22 -12.38
N GLY A 151 -14.32 10.20 -12.85
CA GLY A 151 -13.82 9.26 -13.87
C GLY A 151 -12.66 8.39 -13.38
N MET A 152 -12.63 8.04 -12.09
CA MET A 152 -11.61 7.16 -11.53
C MET A 152 -11.88 5.71 -11.93
N LYS A 153 -10.84 5.00 -12.36
CA LYS A 153 -10.91 3.59 -12.76
C LYS A 153 -10.59 2.71 -11.57
N VAL A 154 -11.61 2.07 -11.03
CA VAL A 154 -11.50 1.24 -9.81
C VAL A 154 -10.76 -0.05 -10.12
N CYS A 155 -9.88 -0.48 -9.21
CA CYS A 155 -9.23 -1.79 -9.22
C CYS A 155 -9.46 -2.54 -7.91
N LEU A 156 -9.08 -3.81 -7.88
CA LEU A 156 -9.14 -4.64 -6.68
C LEU A 156 -8.18 -4.13 -5.58
N ASP A 157 -8.47 -4.53 -4.34
CA ASP A 157 -7.52 -4.38 -3.24
C ASP A 157 -6.16 -4.99 -3.63
N PRO A 158 -5.04 -4.27 -3.48
CA PRO A 158 -3.71 -4.80 -3.74
C PRO A 158 -3.40 -6.13 -3.02
N LEU A 159 -4.01 -6.35 -1.86
CA LEU A 159 -3.87 -7.59 -1.08
C LEU A 159 -4.83 -8.72 -1.51
N HIS A 160 -5.65 -8.52 -2.56
CA HIS A 160 -6.72 -9.46 -2.92
C HIS A 160 -6.23 -10.90 -3.15
N SER A 161 -5.02 -11.08 -3.69
CA SER A 161 -4.43 -12.40 -3.95
C SER A 161 -3.84 -13.06 -2.70
N VAL A 162 -3.55 -12.29 -1.67
CA VAL A 162 -2.87 -12.74 -0.44
C VAL A 162 -3.83 -12.80 0.75
N SER A 163 -4.51 -11.68 1.02
CA SER A 163 -5.42 -11.54 2.15
C SER A 163 -6.38 -10.38 1.89
N ALA A 164 -7.46 -10.64 1.15
CA ALA A 164 -8.44 -9.60 0.81
C ALA A 164 -8.97 -8.88 2.06
N ARG A 165 -9.01 -7.54 2.00
CA ARG A 165 -9.65 -6.72 3.02
C ARG A 165 -11.17 -6.93 2.98
N PRO A 166 -11.89 -6.87 4.11
CA PRO A 166 -13.33 -6.85 4.10
C PRO A 166 -13.84 -5.60 3.38
N THR A 167 -14.95 -5.75 2.67
CA THR A 167 -15.65 -4.63 2.05
C THR A 167 -16.59 -3.95 3.05
N VAL A 168 -16.84 -2.66 2.88
CA VAL A 168 -17.65 -1.87 3.81
C VAL A 168 -19.09 -2.38 3.90
N ASP A 169 -19.64 -2.88 2.79
CA ASP A 169 -21.01 -3.41 2.69
C ASP A 169 -21.09 -4.94 2.79
N GLY A 170 -19.97 -5.63 2.98
CA GLY A 170 -19.89 -7.08 3.06
C GLY A 170 -20.06 -7.82 1.72
N LYS A 171 -20.23 -7.12 0.60
CA LYS A 171 -20.37 -7.72 -0.72
C LYS A 171 -19.01 -8.06 -1.31
N ALA A 172 -18.87 -9.25 -1.90
CA ALA A 172 -17.60 -9.76 -2.40
C ALA A 172 -16.99 -8.90 -3.55
N ASN A 173 -17.83 -8.26 -4.35
CA ASN A 173 -17.41 -7.47 -5.52
C ASN A 173 -17.47 -5.95 -5.26
N SER A 174 -17.70 -5.52 -4.03
CA SER A 174 -17.69 -4.10 -3.71
C SER A 174 -16.29 -3.52 -3.84
N PRO A 175 -16.12 -2.39 -4.53
CA PRO A 175 -14.82 -1.75 -4.68
C PRO A 175 -14.44 -0.86 -3.49
N VAL A 176 -15.25 -0.80 -2.44
CA VAL A 176 -14.99 -0.02 -1.23
C VAL A 176 -14.66 -0.95 -0.08
N TYR A 177 -13.40 -0.89 0.35
CA TYR A 177 -12.86 -1.74 1.39
C TYR A 177 -12.78 -1.00 2.74
N GLU A 178 -12.77 -1.75 3.83
CA GLU A 178 -12.53 -1.18 5.15
C GLU A 178 -11.09 -0.69 5.32
N ALA A 179 -10.93 0.56 5.69
CA ALA A 179 -9.63 1.17 5.96
C ALA A 179 -9.24 1.04 7.44
N VAL A 180 -8.82 -0.16 7.85
CA VAL A 180 -8.29 -0.51 9.19
C VAL A 180 -9.19 -0.01 10.33
N ASN A 181 -10.43 -0.48 10.34
CA ASN A 181 -11.45 -0.09 11.33
C ASN A 181 -11.53 -1.02 12.54
N LYS A 182 -10.88 -2.20 12.50
CA LYS A 182 -11.01 -3.23 13.54
C LYS A 182 -10.62 -2.68 14.91
N GLU A 183 -11.48 -2.85 15.90
CA GLU A 183 -11.22 -2.46 17.27
C GLU A 183 -9.98 -3.15 17.87
N SER A 184 -9.72 -4.40 17.47
CA SER A 184 -8.49 -5.12 17.84
C SER A 184 -7.20 -4.46 17.34
N ARG A 185 -7.29 -3.50 16.42
CA ARG A 185 -6.14 -2.72 15.92
C ARG A 185 -6.18 -1.24 16.33
N LYS A 186 -7.09 -0.84 17.22
CA LYS A 186 -7.24 0.56 17.64
C LYS A 186 -5.96 1.12 18.28
N ASN A 187 -5.29 0.33 19.07
CA ASN A 187 -4.06 0.70 19.75
C ASN A 187 -2.80 0.55 18.89
N PHE A 188 -2.94 0.10 17.64
CA PHE A 188 -1.82 -0.11 16.75
C PHE A 188 -1.62 1.08 15.82
N PHE A 189 -0.44 1.70 15.87
CA PHE A 189 -0.05 2.74 14.93
C PHE A 189 0.23 2.12 13.55
N ILE A 190 -0.52 2.53 12.52
CA ILE A 190 -0.25 2.13 11.15
C ILE A 190 0.83 3.06 10.59
N GLY A 191 2.04 2.54 10.44
CA GLY A 191 3.18 3.30 9.92
C GLY A 191 2.98 3.78 8.48
N MET A 192 3.72 4.82 8.12
CA MET A 192 3.65 5.44 6.80
C MET A 192 4.09 4.45 5.72
N HIS A 193 3.28 4.33 4.66
CA HIS A 193 3.53 3.42 3.55
C HIS A 193 2.83 3.89 2.26
N ASN A 194 3.38 3.45 1.14
CA ASN A 194 2.68 3.44 -0.13
C ASN A 194 1.99 2.07 -0.27
N GLU A 195 0.83 2.00 -0.89
CA GLU A 195 0.16 0.72 -1.10
C GLU A 195 0.76 0.00 -2.31
N PHE A 196 1.39 -1.13 -2.06
CA PHE A 196 1.83 -2.04 -3.10
C PHE A 196 1.98 -3.47 -2.56
N VAL A 197 1.85 -4.44 -3.43
CA VAL A 197 2.10 -5.86 -3.11
C VAL A 197 2.90 -6.50 -4.24
N GLY A 198 4.09 -6.97 -3.90
CA GLY A 198 5.02 -7.50 -4.88
C GLY A 198 5.42 -6.42 -5.91
N THR A 199 4.94 -6.57 -7.15
CA THR A 199 5.20 -5.65 -8.26
C THR A 199 3.94 -4.89 -8.70
N ARG A 200 2.86 -4.93 -7.92
CA ARG A 200 1.59 -4.26 -8.23
C ARG A 200 1.32 -3.14 -7.25
N ALA A 201 0.95 -1.98 -7.79
CA ALA A 201 0.54 -0.84 -7.00
C ALA A 201 -0.62 -0.10 -7.68
N PRO A 202 -1.67 0.30 -6.95
CA PRO A 202 -2.65 1.24 -7.48
C PRO A 202 -1.99 2.59 -7.77
N ARG A 203 -2.52 3.31 -8.74
CA ARG A 203 -2.04 4.65 -9.11
C ARG A 203 -2.49 5.70 -8.09
N ALA A 204 -3.70 5.56 -7.61
CA ALA A 204 -4.30 6.49 -6.66
C ALA A 204 -5.22 5.75 -5.69
N ALA A 205 -5.59 6.45 -4.62
CA ALA A 205 -6.59 5.98 -3.66
C ALA A 205 -7.47 7.12 -3.18
N ALA A 206 -8.69 6.80 -2.79
CA ALA A 206 -9.55 7.71 -2.04
C ALA A 206 -9.92 7.08 -0.69
N PHE A 207 -9.59 7.76 0.39
CA PHE A 207 -9.97 7.38 1.75
C PHE A 207 -11.09 8.26 2.23
N VAL A 208 -12.19 7.66 2.68
CA VAL A 208 -13.40 8.37 3.14
C VAL A 208 -13.66 8.10 4.61
N CYS A 209 -14.14 9.12 5.33
CA CYS A 209 -14.62 9.00 6.70
C CYS A 209 -16.15 8.87 6.71
N PHE A 210 -16.67 7.68 7.01
CA PHE A 210 -18.10 7.47 7.26
C PHE A 210 -18.47 7.69 8.73
N LYS A 211 -17.52 7.47 9.65
CA LYS A 211 -17.64 7.76 11.07
C LYS A 211 -16.27 8.05 11.65
N ALA A 212 -16.12 9.24 12.24
CA ALA A 212 -14.90 9.61 12.94
C ALA A 212 -14.76 8.84 14.26
N ALA A 213 -13.51 8.56 14.66
CA ALA A 213 -13.23 8.05 16.00
C ALA A 213 -13.57 9.10 17.07
N GLU A 214 -13.86 8.65 18.29
CA GLU A 214 -14.12 9.54 19.42
C GLU A 214 -12.87 10.35 19.79
N THR A 215 -11.71 9.68 19.84
CA THR A 215 -10.41 10.33 20.05
C THR A 215 -9.35 9.67 19.13
N GLY A 216 -8.37 10.47 18.68
CA GLY A 216 -7.33 10.01 17.77
C GLY A 216 -7.86 9.60 16.40
N GLY A 217 -7.23 8.61 15.79
CA GLY A 217 -7.65 8.02 14.51
C GLY A 217 -7.42 8.93 13.31
N GLU A 218 -6.57 9.93 13.46
CA GLU A 218 -6.19 10.83 12.37
C GLU A 218 -5.66 10.00 11.19
N PHE A 219 -6.05 10.39 10.00
CA PHE A 219 -5.45 9.88 8.78
C PHE A 219 -4.12 10.59 8.56
N LEU A 220 -3.06 9.83 8.40
CA LEU A 220 -1.71 10.36 8.27
C LEU A 220 -1.31 10.36 6.81
N ILE A 221 -0.73 11.45 6.35
CA ILE A 221 -0.17 11.56 4.99
C ILE A 221 1.20 12.24 5.02
N ALA A 222 2.09 11.87 4.09
CA ALA A 222 3.38 12.51 3.92
C ALA A 222 3.77 12.57 2.45
N ASP A 223 4.38 13.67 2.02
CA ASP A 223 4.83 13.88 0.63
C ASP A 223 6.18 13.17 0.40
N GLY A 224 6.17 12.13 -0.42
CA GLY A 224 7.38 11.39 -0.79
C GLY A 224 8.43 12.24 -1.50
N ARG A 225 8.02 13.31 -2.20
CA ARG A 225 8.94 14.27 -2.84
C ARG A 225 9.68 15.07 -1.79
N GLN A 226 8.98 15.56 -0.77
CA GLN A 226 9.63 16.32 0.31
C GLN A 226 10.52 15.42 1.17
N ILE A 227 10.11 14.16 1.42
CA ILE A 227 10.97 13.17 2.09
C ILE A 227 12.26 12.97 1.30
N PHE A 228 12.18 12.78 -0.04
CA PHE A 228 13.36 12.69 -0.89
C PHE A 228 14.30 13.88 -0.73
N LEU A 229 13.77 15.10 -0.67
CA LEU A 229 14.57 16.32 -0.49
C LEU A 229 15.22 16.43 0.89
N ASP A 230 14.57 15.92 1.93
CA ASP A 230 15.01 16.04 3.32
C ASP A 230 15.98 14.93 3.76
N LEU A 231 16.08 13.84 3.01
CA LEU A 231 17.02 12.75 3.31
C LEU A 231 18.46 13.25 3.35
N ASN A 232 19.23 12.70 4.29
CA ASN A 232 20.67 12.89 4.31
C ASN A 232 21.30 12.36 3.00
N PRO A 233 22.16 13.12 2.32
CA PRO A 233 22.77 12.72 1.06
C PRO A 233 23.49 11.38 1.10
N ASP A 234 24.21 11.07 2.20
CA ASP A 234 24.95 9.80 2.33
C ASP A 234 24.02 8.60 2.48
N VAL A 235 22.90 8.77 3.20
CA VAL A 235 21.86 7.74 3.35
C VAL A 235 21.17 7.51 2.00
N LEU A 236 20.81 8.60 1.32
CA LEU A 236 20.19 8.55 -0.01
C LEU A 236 21.08 7.83 -1.02
N ASP A 237 22.37 8.13 -1.06
CA ASP A 237 23.35 7.53 -1.97
C ASP A 237 23.47 6.01 -1.73
N ARG A 238 23.59 5.59 -0.46
CA ARG A 238 23.66 4.16 -0.11
C ARG A 238 22.40 3.42 -0.53
N LEU A 239 21.23 3.97 -0.25
CA LEU A 239 19.94 3.35 -0.60
C LEU A 239 19.74 3.28 -2.11
N TYR A 240 20.10 4.34 -2.84
CA TYR A 240 19.94 4.41 -4.29
C TYR A 240 20.84 3.41 -5.02
N LYS A 241 22.10 3.27 -4.59
CA LYS A 241 23.07 2.35 -5.20
C LYS A 241 22.77 0.88 -4.92
N ARG A 242 22.22 0.59 -3.74
CA ARG A 242 22.01 -0.79 -3.29
C ARG A 242 20.57 -1.26 -3.44
N ASN A 243 19.62 -0.36 -3.72
CA ASN A 243 18.19 -0.65 -3.67
C ASN A 243 17.71 -1.19 -2.30
N ILE A 244 16.45 -1.57 -2.22
CA ILE A 244 15.83 -2.11 -1.00
C ILE A 244 15.06 -3.40 -1.30
N ARG A 245 14.88 -4.22 -0.28
CA ARG A 245 14.03 -5.43 -0.26
C ARG A 245 13.26 -5.52 1.04
N TYR A 246 12.12 -6.16 0.98
CA TYR A 246 11.30 -6.45 2.16
C TYR A 246 11.11 -7.96 2.33
N SER A 247 11.10 -8.45 3.57
CA SER A 247 10.47 -9.73 3.87
C SER A 247 8.95 -9.55 3.86
N VAL A 248 8.26 -10.43 3.16
CA VAL A 248 6.79 -10.40 3.02
C VAL A 248 6.12 -11.52 3.80
N MET A 249 6.89 -12.51 4.23
CA MET A 249 6.44 -13.63 5.04
C MET A 249 7.61 -14.25 5.78
N GLU A 250 7.35 -14.71 6.99
CA GLU A 250 8.29 -15.47 7.81
C GLU A 250 7.68 -16.82 8.19
N LEU A 251 8.38 -17.89 7.82
CA LEU A 251 8.05 -19.24 8.24
C LEU A 251 8.99 -19.64 9.39
N PRO A 252 8.47 -20.24 10.47
CA PRO A 252 9.30 -20.65 11.59
C PRO A 252 10.36 -21.65 11.14
N PHE A 253 11.50 -21.65 11.83
CA PHE A 253 12.51 -22.67 11.62
C PHE A 253 11.98 -24.04 12.05
N PHE A 254 12.33 -25.06 11.27
CA PHE A 254 11.92 -26.41 11.58
C PHE A 254 12.99 -27.09 12.43
N ASP A 255 12.81 -27.15 13.75
CA ASP A 255 13.79 -27.67 14.72
C ASP A 255 14.24 -29.13 14.44
N PHE A 256 13.42 -29.91 13.72
CA PHE A 256 13.82 -31.25 13.30
C PHE A 256 15.03 -31.25 12.37
N ILE A 257 15.39 -30.13 11.74
CA ILE A 257 16.60 -30.01 10.89
C ILE A 257 17.85 -30.23 11.75
N ASP A 258 17.88 -29.76 12.99
CA ASP A 258 19.00 -29.91 13.90
C ASP A 258 19.20 -31.37 14.36
N ASN A 259 18.16 -32.20 14.26
CA ASN A 259 18.23 -33.62 14.61
C ASN A 259 18.72 -34.49 13.45
N VAL A 260 19.03 -33.89 12.30
CA VAL A 260 19.58 -34.59 11.15
C VAL A 260 21.10 -34.45 11.15
N PRO A 261 21.86 -35.49 10.74
CA PRO A 261 23.32 -35.39 10.62
C PRO A 261 23.74 -34.18 9.78
N GLU A 262 24.80 -33.48 10.21
CA GLU A 262 25.25 -32.20 9.66
C GLU A 262 25.35 -32.21 8.12
N PHE A 263 25.92 -33.29 7.55
CA PHE A 263 26.05 -33.44 6.08
C PHE A 263 24.72 -33.47 5.33
N ALA A 264 23.60 -33.77 6.00
CA ALA A 264 22.26 -33.83 5.42
C ALA A 264 21.40 -32.57 5.68
N GLN A 265 21.87 -31.67 6.57
CA GLN A 265 21.10 -30.47 6.93
C GLN A 265 20.92 -29.52 5.74
N GLU A 266 21.99 -29.18 5.02
CA GLU A 266 21.92 -28.28 3.86
C GLU A 266 21.08 -28.85 2.70
N PRO A 267 21.23 -30.12 2.29
CA PRO A 267 20.32 -30.75 1.35
C PRO A 267 18.85 -30.70 1.79
N LEU A 268 18.58 -30.94 3.08
CA LEU A 268 17.23 -30.89 3.64
C LEU A 268 16.64 -29.47 3.60
N LYS A 269 17.43 -28.46 4.00
CA LYS A 269 17.05 -27.04 3.88
C LYS A 269 16.73 -26.68 2.42
N GLY A 270 17.49 -27.20 1.45
CA GLY A 270 17.24 -27.02 0.02
C GLY A 270 15.89 -27.59 -0.42
N VAL A 271 15.56 -28.81 0.03
CA VAL A 271 14.25 -29.45 -0.26
C VAL A 271 13.10 -28.66 0.35
N ILE A 272 13.20 -28.26 1.64
CA ILE A 272 12.17 -27.45 2.32
C ILE A 272 11.97 -26.13 1.59
N LYS A 273 13.06 -25.44 1.26
CA LYS A 273 13.01 -24.19 0.50
C LYS A 273 12.31 -24.35 -0.84
N GLY A 274 12.62 -25.42 -1.60
CA GLY A 274 11.98 -25.71 -2.88
C GLY A 274 10.48 -25.96 -2.77
N LEU A 275 10.05 -26.75 -1.79
CA LEU A 275 8.63 -27.03 -1.53
C LEU A 275 7.88 -25.77 -1.08
N ALA A 276 8.47 -24.98 -0.18
CA ALA A 276 7.87 -23.72 0.27
C ALA A 276 7.75 -22.70 -0.87
N SER A 277 8.80 -22.59 -1.72
CA SER A 277 8.76 -21.72 -2.91
C SER A 277 7.66 -22.12 -3.88
N ALA A 278 7.51 -23.39 -4.19
CA ALA A 278 6.44 -23.88 -5.06
C ALA A 278 5.05 -23.60 -4.49
N ALA A 279 4.87 -23.78 -3.17
CA ALA A 279 3.60 -23.53 -2.49
C ALA A 279 3.24 -22.05 -2.44
N ILE A 280 4.21 -21.16 -2.24
CA ILE A 280 4.00 -19.70 -2.23
C ILE A 280 3.69 -19.20 -3.63
N ASN A 281 4.53 -19.56 -4.62
CA ASN A 281 4.35 -19.12 -6.01
C ASN A 281 3.05 -19.60 -6.66
N ALA A 282 2.45 -20.68 -6.14
CA ALA A 282 1.13 -21.12 -6.57
C ALA A 282 -0.02 -20.22 -6.04
N LYS A 283 0.26 -19.33 -5.06
CA LYS A 283 -0.76 -18.52 -4.38
C LYS A 283 -0.64 -17.03 -4.67
N VAL A 284 0.56 -16.56 -4.90
CA VAL A 284 0.84 -15.14 -5.17
C VAL A 284 1.16 -14.95 -6.65
N ASP A 285 0.88 -13.78 -7.18
CA ASP A 285 1.11 -13.41 -8.58
C ASP A 285 2.44 -12.67 -8.80
N PHE A 286 3.35 -12.75 -7.83
CA PHE A 286 4.70 -12.19 -7.90
C PHE A 286 5.73 -13.21 -7.40
N SER A 287 6.98 -13.07 -7.85
CA SER A 287 8.07 -13.94 -7.41
C SER A 287 8.56 -13.55 -6.00
N VAL A 288 8.88 -14.56 -5.19
CA VAL A 288 9.55 -14.37 -3.89
C VAL A 288 10.84 -15.20 -3.87
N ASP A 289 11.85 -14.65 -3.20
CA ASP A 289 13.09 -15.37 -2.91
C ASP A 289 13.08 -15.81 -1.44
N LEU A 290 13.31 -17.11 -1.23
CA LEU A 290 13.33 -17.66 0.13
C LEU A 290 14.75 -17.69 0.67
N ARG A 291 14.94 -17.16 1.89
CA ARG A 291 16.24 -17.12 2.58
C ARG A 291 16.13 -17.70 3.98
N TRP A 292 17.03 -18.61 4.33
CA TRP A 292 17.24 -18.99 5.71
C TRP A 292 17.98 -17.86 6.43
N GLY A 293 17.53 -17.52 7.63
CA GLY A 293 18.13 -16.44 8.42
C GLY A 293 17.57 -16.39 9.81
N GLU A 294 17.99 -15.37 10.54
CA GLU A 294 17.46 -15.02 11.85
C GLU A 294 16.49 -13.86 11.69
N GLY A 295 15.38 -13.85 12.43
CA GLY A 295 14.39 -12.80 12.41
C GLY A 295 14.91 -11.51 13.05
N GLY A 296 14.70 -10.39 12.36
CA GLY A 296 15.16 -9.09 12.87
C GLY A 296 14.49 -8.66 14.18
N TYR A 297 13.26 -9.15 14.45
CA TYR A 297 12.50 -8.77 15.65
C TYR A 297 12.95 -9.50 16.94
N ASP A 298 13.05 -10.81 16.91
CA ASP A 298 13.33 -11.65 18.07
C ASP A 298 14.60 -12.52 17.94
N GLY A 299 15.32 -12.40 16.82
CA GLY A 299 16.49 -13.20 16.52
C GLY A 299 16.20 -14.68 16.25
N ALA A 300 14.91 -15.06 16.16
CA ALA A 300 14.54 -16.45 15.91
C ALA A 300 14.98 -16.90 14.51
N ARG A 301 15.48 -18.13 14.40
CA ARG A 301 15.79 -18.74 13.10
C ARG A 301 14.50 -18.94 12.31
N MET A 302 14.52 -18.63 11.01
CA MET A 302 13.36 -18.72 10.16
C MET A 302 13.68 -18.89 8.69
N LEU A 303 12.68 -19.19 7.88
CA LEU A 303 12.70 -19.10 6.44
C LEU A 303 11.91 -17.86 5.99
N GLN A 304 12.61 -16.83 5.55
CA GLN A 304 11.99 -15.59 5.10
C GLN A 304 11.66 -15.65 3.61
N ALA A 305 10.47 -15.19 3.24
CA ALA A 305 10.11 -14.88 1.86
C ALA A 305 10.38 -13.40 1.63
N ARG A 306 11.27 -13.08 0.72
CA ARG A 306 11.68 -11.71 0.38
C ARG A 306 11.12 -11.32 -0.99
N ALA A 307 10.56 -10.12 -1.06
CA ALA A 307 10.13 -9.52 -2.33
C ALA A 307 11.34 -9.26 -3.24
N PRO A 308 11.15 -9.05 -4.55
CA PRO A 308 12.20 -8.59 -5.43
C PRO A 308 12.84 -7.29 -4.93
N SER A 309 14.12 -7.09 -5.28
CA SER A 309 14.81 -5.82 -5.04
C SER A 309 14.10 -4.70 -5.82
N GLN A 310 13.92 -3.54 -5.19
CA GLN A 310 13.27 -2.38 -5.79
C GLN A 310 13.99 -1.08 -5.44
N PRO A 311 13.90 -0.05 -6.30
CA PRO A 311 14.47 1.25 -5.99
C PRO A 311 13.66 1.94 -4.88
N PRO A 312 14.31 2.62 -3.92
CA PRO A 312 13.62 3.44 -2.91
C PRO A 312 13.16 4.78 -3.45
N ILE A 313 13.76 5.25 -4.54
CA ILE A 313 13.37 6.45 -5.28
C ILE A 313 12.90 6.03 -6.66
N VAL A 314 11.68 6.37 -6.99
CA VAL A 314 11.08 6.04 -8.28
C VAL A 314 10.76 7.31 -9.07
N ARG A 315 10.78 7.17 -10.40
CA ARG A 315 10.29 8.22 -11.30
C ARG A 315 8.77 8.19 -11.31
N HIS A 316 8.15 9.30 -10.96
CA HIS A 316 6.70 9.41 -10.95
C HIS A 316 6.13 9.24 -12.38
N PRO A 317 5.18 8.32 -12.60
CA PRO A 317 4.75 7.95 -13.95
C PRO A 317 3.99 9.07 -14.70
N VAL A 318 3.42 10.04 -13.99
CA VAL A 318 2.66 11.15 -14.59
C VAL A 318 3.45 12.44 -14.66
N THR A 319 4.24 12.77 -13.64
CA THR A 319 4.97 14.06 -13.61
C THR A 319 6.48 13.94 -13.88
N GLY A 320 7.01 12.72 -13.85
CA GLY A 320 8.45 12.49 -14.04
C GLY A 320 9.34 12.86 -12.84
N GLU A 321 8.78 13.38 -11.75
CA GLU A 321 9.53 13.81 -10.56
C GLU A 321 10.08 12.61 -9.76
N PRO A 322 11.22 12.79 -9.05
CA PRO A 322 11.68 11.77 -8.10
C PRO A 322 10.76 11.74 -6.88
N THR A 323 10.41 10.56 -6.45
CA THR A 323 9.58 10.37 -5.26
C THR A 323 10.08 9.22 -4.41
N TRP A 324 10.07 9.42 -3.08
CA TRP A 324 10.34 8.38 -2.11
C TRP A 324 9.22 7.35 -2.11
N PHE A 325 9.56 6.10 -2.41
CA PHE A 325 8.64 4.97 -2.50
C PHE A 325 9.17 3.81 -1.65
N CYS A 326 9.14 3.98 -0.33
CA CYS A 326 9.77 3.05 0.60
C CYS A 326 8.97 2.92 1.89
N ASN A 327 8.60 1.69 2.23
CA ASN A 327 7.74 1.35 3.36
C ASN A 327 8.55 1.02 4.64
N VAL A 328 9.57 1.81 4.95
CA VAL A 328 10.45 1.60 6.11
C VAL A 328 9.67 1.47 7.42
N HIS A 329 8.67 2.30 7.64
CA HIS A 329 7.84 2.30 8.85
C HIS A 329 7.02 1.02 9.04
N SER A 330 6.58 0.41 7.94
CA SER A 330 5.73 -0.78 8.00
C SER A 330 6.52 -2.08 8.04
N HIS A 331 7.79 -2.06 7.58
CA HIS A 331 8.57 -3.28 7.41
C HIS A 331 9.82 -3.37 8.28
N SER A 332 10.36 -2.25 8.80
CA SER A 332 11.53 -2.30 9.65
C SER A 332 11.21 -2.91 11.03
N SER A 333 11.87 -4.00 11.38
CA SER A 333 11.79 -4.62 12.69
C SER A 333 12.37 -3.70 13.78
N GLN A 334 13.44 -2.97 13.48
CA GLN A 334 14.05 -2.04 14.43
C GLN A 334 13.11 -0.88 14.76
N LEU A 335 12.50 -0.24 13.77
CA LEU A 335 11.56 0.85 14.03
C LEU A 335 10.29 0.36 14.75
N ARG A 336 9.93 -0.90 14.61
CA ARG A 336 8.86 -1.52 15.38
C ARG A 336 9.24 -1.61 16.86
N LYS A 337 10.43 -2.08 17.17
CA LYS A 337 10.96 -2.13 18.56
C LYS A 337 10.97 -0.73 19.18
N ASP A 338 11.51 0.27 18.45
CA ASP A 338 11.57 1.65 18.93
C ASP A 338 10.14 2.18 19.25
N ARG A 339 9.13 1.81 18.46
CA ARG A 339 7.74 2.19 18.75
C ARG A 339 7.11 1.42 19.90
N GLU A 340 7.43 0.16 20.09
CA GLU A 340 6.98 -0.61 21.25
C GLU A 340 7.52 0.00 22.55
N GLU A 341 8.75 0.49 22.54
CA GLU A 341 9.32 1.23 23.69
C GLU A 341 8.55 2.53 23.97
N ILE A 342 8.14 3.27 22.92
CA ILE A 342 7.43 4.56 23.05
C ILE A 342 5.98 4.36 23.50
N TYR A 343 5.25 3.42 22.90
CA TYR A 343 3.81 3.24 23.11
C TYR A 343 3.44 2.15 24.12
N GLY A 344 4.43 1.35 24.57
CA GLY A 344 4.26 0.20 25.46
C GLY A 344 4.02 -1.10 24.68
N ALA A 345 4.73 -2.16 25.05
CA ALA A 345 4.68 -3.49 24.41
C ALA A 345 3.25 -4.09 24.43
N GLU A 346 2.49 -3.84 25.49
CA GLU A 346 1.11 -4.30 25.65
C GLU A 346 0.15 -3.83 24.54
N ARG A 347 0.46 -2.73 23.85
CA ARG A 347 -0.31 -2.25 22.70
C ARG A 347 -0.04 -3.05 21.43
N PHE A 348 0.99 -3.86 21.41
CA PHE A 348 1.43 -4.67 20.28
C PHE A 348 1.23 -6.17 20.51
N GLU A 349 0.86 -6.61 21.74
CA GLU A 349 0.74 -8.01 22.12
C GLU A 349 -0.49 -8.72 21.53
N ASP A 350 -1.59 -8.03 21.24
CA ASP A 350 -2.84 -8.62 20.75
C ASP A 350 -2.77 -9.10 19.28
N GLY A 351 -1.92 -10.10 19.01
CA GLY A 351 -1.87 -10.78 17.71
C GLY A 351 -1.31 -9.96 16.54
N ALA A 352 -1.14 -8.65 16.71
CA ALA A 352 -0.56 -7.78 15.69
C ALA A 352 0.95 -8.04 15.52
N SER A 353 1.63 -8.45 16.57
CA SER A 353 3.04 -8.87 16.54
C SER A 353 3.29 -10.10 15.64
N GLN A 354 2.28 -10.95 15.45
CA GLN A 354 2.39 -12.12 14.57
C GLN A 354 2.15 -11.78 13.08
N ILE A 355 1.46 -10.67 12.78
CA ILE A 355 1.06 -10.33 11.41
C ILE A 355 2.16 -9.59 10.67
N ASN A 356 3.03 -8.86 11.36
CA ASN A 356 4.04 -7.96 10.76
C ASN A 356 5.46 -8.24 11.28
N LYS A 357 5.90 -9.48 11.30
CA LYS A 357 7.31 -9.84 11.51
C LYS A 357 8.16 -9.61 10.27
N SER A 358 7.76 -8.64 9.44
CA SER A 358 8.51 -8.25 8.26
C SER A 358 9.76 -7.46 8.64
N ASP A 359 10.77 -7.52 7.80
CA ASP A 359 11.99 -6.75 7.91
C ASP A 359 12.41 -6.15 6.58
N MET A 360 13.35 -5.22 6.63
CA MET A 360 13.83 -4.48 5.48
C MET A 360 15.34 -4.66 5.34
N PHE A 361 15.78 -4.84 4.10
CA PHE A 361 17.18 -5.07 3.74
C PHE A 361 17.58 -4.19 2.55
N TYR A 362 18.87 -4.04 2.33
CA TYR A 362 19.35 -3.61 1.03
C TYR A 362 19.01 -4.64 -0.05
N GLY A 363 18.96 -4.22 -1.32
CA GLY A 363 18.63 -5.09 -2.44
C GLY A 363 19.59 -6.27 -2.62
N ASP A 364 20.84 -6.14 -2.13
CA ASP A 364 21.86 -7.18 -2.08
C ASP A 364 21.76 -8.11 -0.86
N ASP A 365 20.66 -8.04 -0.11
CA ASP A 365 20.38 -8.75 1.14
C ASP A 365 21.19 -8.29 2.36
N GLY A 366 21.99 -7.25 2.24
CA GLY A 366 22.70 -6.64 3.37
C GLY A 366 21.77 -5.95 4.37
N SER A 367 22.11 -5.97 5.64
CA SER A 367 21.39 -5.23 6.68
C SER A 367 21.53 -3.72 6.47
N ILE A 368 20.47 -2.97 6.74
CA ILE A 368 20.49 -1.51 6.81
C ILE A 368 20.85 -1.12 8.22
N ASP A 369 21.80 -0.19 8.39
CA ASP A 369 22.22 0.28 9.70
C ASP A 369 21.06 0.93 10.46
N ASP A 370 20.96 0.69 11.76
CA ASP A 370 19.92 1.25 12.63
C ASP A 370 19.89 2.78 12.59
N ALA A 371 21.04 3.42 12.45
CA ALA A 371 21.14 4.86 12.30
C ALA A 371 20.49 5.37 11.01
N ASP A 372 20.64 4.64 9.91
CA ASP A 372 20.01 4.97 8.63
C ASP A 372 18.48 4.73 8.71
N LEU A 373 18.06 3.64 9.35
CA LEU A 373 16.63 3.35 9.58
C LEU A 373 15.97 4.46 10.41
N ARG A 374 16.58 4.89 11.51
CA ARG A 374 16.07 5.97 12.35
C ARG A 374 16.07 7.31 11.63
N HIS A 375 17.09 7.59 10.83
CA HIS A 375 17.11 8.80 10.00
C HIS A 375 15.94 8.83 9.01
N MET A 376 15.68 7.72 8.31
CA MET A 376 14.53 7.62 7.40
C MET A 376 13.20 7.81 8.16
N ASP A 377 13.09 7.28 9.38
CA ASP A 377 11.92 7.47 10.25
C ASP A 377 11.75 8.94 10.64
N GLU A 378 12.78 9.57 11.15
CA GLU A 378 12.78 10.97 11.55
C GLU A 378 12.38 11.91 10.41
N VAL A 379 12.98 11.73 9.23
CA VAL A 379 12.65 12.52 8.05
C VAL A 379 11.20 12.30 7.62
N THR A 380 10.74 11.07 7.63
CA THR A 380 9.35 10.76 7.29
C THR A 380 8.40 11.39 8.30
N MET A 381 8.62 11.19 9.61
CA MET A 381 7.75 11.73 10.66
C MET A 381 7.73 13.26 10.71
N LYS A 382 8.84 13.92 10.39
CA LYS A 382 8.89 15.38 10.24
C LYS A 382 7.94 15.90 9.17
N ASN A 383 7.69 15.11 8.13
CA ASN A 383 6.85 15.48 6.99
C ASN A 383 5.40 14.97 7.11
N VAL A 384 5.02 14.29 8.19
CA VAL A 384 3.66 13.78 8.39
C VAL A 384 2.69 14.92 8.68
N GLN A 385 1.59 14.93 7.94
CA GLN A 385 0.40 15.73 8.21
C GLN A 385 -0.66 14.86 8.89
N PHE A 386 -1.20 15.32 10.01
CA PHE A 386 -2.26 14.66 10.76
C PHE A 386 -3.61 15.22 10.32
N ILE A 387 -4.35 14.45 9.52
CA ILE A 387 -5.65 14.85 9.00
C ILE A 387 -6.74 14.31 9.91
N LYS A 388 -7.32 15.17 10.75
CA LYS A 388 -8.54 14.84 11.48
C LYS A 388 -9.70 14.94 10.51
N MET A 389 -10.24 13.78 10.13
CA MET A 389 -11.35 13.69 9.18
C MET A 389 -12.68 13.71 9.92
N SER A 390 -13.62 14.48 9.39
CA SER A 390 -15.04 14.48 9.76
C SER A 390 -15.84 13.59 8.82
N GLU A 391 -17.08 13.23 9.18
CA GLU A 391 -17.95 12.42 8.33
C GLU A 391 -18.20 13.13 6.99
N GLY A 392 -17.97 12.41 5.90
CA GLY A 392 -18.02 12.91 4.52
C GLY A 392 -16.68 13.45 4.00
N ASP A 393 -15.66 13.66 4.85
CA ASP A 393 -14.35 14.06 4.35
C ASP A 393 -13.71 12.92 3.53
N VAL A 394 -13.04 13.31 2.44
CA VAL A 394 -12.27 12.39 1.58
C VAL A 394 -10.84 12.89 1.42
N VAL A 395 -9.88 12.00 1.52
CA VAL A 395 -8.51 12.22 1.06
C VAL A 395 -8.31 11.44 -0.22
N LEU A 396 -8.26 12.15 -1.35
CA LEU A 396 -7.86 11.63 -2.65
C LEU A 396 -6.35 11.81 -2.79
N LEU A 397 -5.61 10.72 -2.96
CA LEU A 397 -4.16 10.75 -3.01
C LEU A 397 -3.57 10.02 -4.21
N ASP A 398 -2.45 10.53 -4.68
CA ASP A 398 -1.55 9.84 -5.59
C ASP A 398 -0.67 8.87 -4.80
N ASN A 399 -0.80 7.57 -5.06
CA ASN A 399 -0.11 6.56 -4.28
C ASN A 399 1.41 6.53 -4.49
N TYR A 400 1.93 7.13 -5.56
CA TYR A 400 3.37 7.23 -5.79
C TYR A 400 4.01 8.40 -5.06
N LYS A 401 3.27 9.51 -4.89
CA LYS A 401 3.75 10.73 -4.21
C LYS A 401 3.44 10.74 -2.73
N CYS A 402 2.35 10.10 -2.31
CA CYS A 402 1.81 10.23 -0.97
C CYS A 402 1.91 8.92 -0.19
N LEU A 403 2.71 8.91 0.86
CA LEU A 403 2.65 7.88 1.88
C LEU A 403 1.46 8.15 2.79
N HIS A 404 0.84 7.08 3.28
CA HIS A 404 -0.29 7.20 4.20
C HIS A 404 -0.17 6.26 5.40
N GLY A 405 -0.94 6.54 6.44
CA GLY A 405 -0.96 5.79 7.68
C GLY A 405 -2.15 6.16 8.56
N ARG A 406 -2.16 5.68 9.79
CA ARG A 406 -3.23 5.96 10.75
C ARG A 406 -2.69 6.02 12.17
N ASN A 407 -3.09 7.06 12.89
CA ASN A 407 -2.84 7.17 14.32
C ASN A 407 -3.70 6.18 15.14
N VAL A 408 -3.30 5.89 16.36
CA VAL A 408 -4.10 5.14 17.33
C VAL A 408 -5.44 5.85 17.60
N PHE A 409 -6.48 5.11 17.98
CA PHE A 409 -7.80 5.69 18.21
C PHE A 409 -8.57 4.98 19.32
N ASP A 410 -9.58 5.64 19.85
CA ASP A 410 -10.59 5.05 20.72
C ASP A 410 -11.99 5.32 20.16
N GLY A 411 -12.94 4.48 20.57
CA GLY A 411 -14.31 4.52 20.09
C GLY A 411 -14.49 3.82 18.74
N THR A 412 -15.67 4.01 18.18
CA THR A 412 -16.02 3.43 16.87
C THR A 412 -15.47 4.29 15.75
N ARG A 413 -14.69 3.70 14.85
CA ARG A 413 -14.20 4.33 13.62
C ARG A 413 -14.69 3.55 12.41
N LYS A 414 -15.19 4.27 11.39
CA LYS A 414 -15.58 3.63 10.12
C LYS A 414 -15.05 4.47 8.95
N HIS A 415 -13.95 4.04 8.38
CA HIS A 415 -13.37 4.61 7.17
C HIS A 415 -13.40 3.58 6.06
N GLY A 416 -13.58 4.05 4.84
CA GLY A 416 -13.50 3.24 3.62
C GLY A 416 -12.34 3.67 2.76
N VAL A 417 -11.92 2.79 1.85
CA VAL A 417 -10.94 3.08 0.80
C VAL A 417 -11.37 2.46 -0.52
N ALA A 418 -11.19 3.21 -1.60
CA ALA A 418 -11.25 2.72 -2.97
C ALA A 418 -9.87 2.89 -3.62
N TRP A 419 -9.45 1.88 -4.39
CA TRP A 419 -8.18 1.86 -5.10
C TRP A 419 -8.41 2.08 -6.59
N PHE A 420 -7.49 2.78 -7.25
CA PHE A 420 -7.63 3.13 -8.66
C PHE A 420 -6.40 2.74 -9.46
N GLU A 421 -6.62 2.08 -10.61
CA GLU A 421 -5.56 1.75 -11.58
C GLU A 421 -5.17 2.94 -12.47
N GLY A 422 -5.99 4.00 -12.49
CA GLY A 422 -5.84 5.21 -13.27
C GLY A 422 -7.14 6.01 -13.30
N TRP A 423 -7.27 6.92 -14.24
CA TRP A 423 -8.45 7.78 -14.39
C TRP A 423 -8.61 8.26 -15.84
N GLU A 424 -9.80 8.75 -16.16
CA GLU A 424 -10.06 9.41 -17.45
C GLU A 424 -9.28 10.73 -17.55
N GLY A 425 -8.66 10.99 -18.73
CA GLY A 425 -7.83 12.17 -18.95
C GLY A 425 -6.44 12.11 -18.33
N GLU A 426 -5.95 10.94 -17.92
CA GLU A 426 -4.60 10.78 -17.37
C GLU A 426 -3.50 11.24 -18.34
N GLU A 427 -3.62 10.89 -19.63
CA GLU A 427 -2.65 11.27 -20.65
C GLU A 427 -2.63 12.79 -20.92
N GLU A 428 -3.75 13.47 -20.76
CA GLU A 428 -3.82 14.94 -20.88
C GLU A 428 -3.06 15.61 -19.73
N ILE A 429 -3.27 15.13 -18.49
CA ILE A 429 -2.56 15.62 -17.32
C ILE A 429 -1.06 15.34 -17.47
N LYS A 430 -0.70 14.12 -17.87
CA LYS A 430 0.67 13.73 -18.13
C LYS A 430 1.33 14.62 -19.18
N SER A 431 0.66 14.90 -20.30
CA SER A 431 1.16 15.78 -21.35
C SER A 431 1.43 17.20 -20.87
N SER A 432 0.70 17.66 -19.86
CA SER A 432 0.87 19.00 -19.28
C SER A 432 1.90 19.10 -18.17
N LEU A 433 2.08 18.02 -17.38
CA LEU A 433 2.89 18.04 -16.17
C LEU A 433 4.20 17.25 -16.28
N TYR A 434 4.28 16.28 -17.21
CA TYR A 434 5.47 15.44 -17.31
C TYR A 434 6.69 16.21 -17.79
N SER A 435 7.77 16.11 -17.06
CA SER A 435 9.08 16.64 -17.43
C SER A 435 10.16 15.57 -17.31
N GLU A 436 10.87 15.30 -18.40
CA GLU A 436 12.10 14.51 -18.39
C GLU A 436 13.31 15.39 -18.04
N ALA A 437 13.15 16.70 -18.20
CA ALA A 437 14.23 17.63 -17.89
C ALA A 437 14.45 17.70 -16.39
N LEU A 438 15.70 17.58 -15.97
CA LEU A 438 16.13 17.92 -14.62
C LEU A 438 15.99 19.44 -14.42
N PRO A 439 15.58 19.92 -13.24
CA PRO A 439 15.50 21.34 -12.96
C PRO A 439 16.82 22.05 -13.08
#